data_c152e0e23ee1140da4a5ae0ec541a498
#
_entry.id   c152e0e23ee1140da4a5ae0ec541a498
#
_cell.length_a   1.000
_cell.length_b   1.000
_cell.length_c   1.000
_cell.angle_alpha   90.00
_cell.angle_beta   90.00
_cell.angle_gamma   90.00
#
_symmetry.space_group_name_H-M   'P 1'
#
loop_
_entity.id
_entity.type
_entity.pdbx_description
1 polymer ?
#
loop_
_entity_poly.entity_id
_entity_poly.type
_entity_poly.pdbx_seq_one_letter_code
_entity_poly.pdbx_strand_id
1 'polypeptide(L)'
;GILLRDPESGLEVLLQYGVLEELDIITRSVKVVNRTMGKVVLLKAASMCLDWLSGDYEWLTFYGKHAMERTLQRTPIAHGISAIGSVRGASSHHYNPFAVVCEKDTNETKGLCYGVSFVYSGEFLMETEKDQIDQTRLICGIHPDDFAWTLEPGESFDTPEVILSCSSEGFGKLSHN
;
A
#
# COMPACT_ATOMS: atom_id res chain seq x y z
N GLY A 1 -15.39 -9.42 2.28
CA GLY A 1 -15.35 -8.00 2.00
C GLY A 1 -16.21 -7.18 2.96
N ILE A 2 -15.96 -5.89 3.05
CA ILE A 2 -16.69 -4.95 3.90
C ILE A 2 -17.27 -3.86 2.99
N LEU A 3 -18.60 -3.73 2.98
CA LEU A 3 -19.29 -2.68 2.23
C LEU A 3 -19.51 -1.45 3.12
N LEU A 4 -19.00 -0.32 2.66
CA LEU A 4 -19.24 1.00 3.24
C LEU A 4 -20.16 1.77 2.30
N ARG A 5 -21.10 2.53 2.85
CA ARG A 5 -22.00 3.37 2.06
C ARG A 5 -22.11 4.74 2.71
N ASP A 6 -21.96 5.78 1.91
CA ASP A 6 -22.33 7.13 2.29
C ASP A 6 -23.82 7.36 1.96
N PRO A 7 -24.70 7.49 2.97
CA PRO A 7 -26.13 7.64 2.74
C PRO A 7 -26.50 9.00 2.12
N GLU A 8 -25.66 10.02 2.22
CA GLU A 8 -25.93 11.36 1.70
C GLU A 8 -25.59 11.44 0.20
N SER A 9 -24.39 11.02 -0.19
CA SER A 9 -23.97 11.06 -1.59
C SER A 9 -24.43 9.86 -2.40
N GLY A 10 -24.60 8.70 -1.76
CA GLY A 10 -24.87 7.43 -2.43
C GLY A 10 -23.62 6.74 -2.96
N LEU A 11 -22.41 7.20 -2.57
CA LEU A 11 -21.16 6.52 -2.91
C LEU A 11 -21.02 5.23 -2.09
N GLU A 12 -20.63 4.15 -2.74
CA GLU A 12 -20.32 2.87 -2.09
C GLU A 12 -18.85 2.53 -2.27
N VAL A 13 -18.25 1.99 -1.20
CA VAL A 13 -16.88 1.49 -1.21
C VAL A 13 -16.89 0.07 -0.66
N LEU A 14 -16.43 -0.89 -1.46
CA LEU A 14 -16.25 -2.27 -1.05
C LEU A 14 -14.77 -2.53 -0.79
N LEU A 15 -14.43 -2.80 0.46
CA LEU A 15 -13.10 -3.27 0.84
C LEU A 15 -13.05 -4.78 0.62
N GLN A 16 -12.21 -5.20 -0.32
CA GLN A 16 -12.06 -6.60 -0.72
C GLN A 16 -10.82 -7.19 -0.04
N TYR A 17 -10.97 -8.38 0.53
CA TYR A 17 -9.89 -9.13 1.17
C TYR A 17 -9.91 -10.56 0.67
N GLY A 18 -8.76 -11.06 0.23
CA GLY A 18 -8.46 -12.46 0.03
C GLY A 18 -7.55 -12.96 1.16
N VAL A 19 -7.76 -14.18 1.63
CA VAL A 19 -6.90 -14.82 2.63
C VAL A 19 -6.41 -16.13 2.06
N LEU A 20 -5.09 -16.25 1.93
CA LEU A 20 -4.40 -17.47 1.49
C LEU A 20 -3.64 -18.02 2.70
N GLU A 21 -4.36 -18.78 3.52
CA GLU A 21 -3.89 -19.26 4.81
C GLU A 21 -2.60 -20.10 4.73
N GLU A 22 -2.51 -20.95 3.70
CA GLU A 22 -1.33 -21.81 3.49
C GLU A 22 -0.04 -21.04 3.15
N LEU A 23 -0.18 -19.77 2.72
CA LEU A 23 0.92 -18.90 2.31
C LEU A 23 1.17 -17.74 3.28
N ASP A 24 0.41 -17.64 4.37
CA ASP A 24 0.44 -16.48 5.27
C ASP A 24 0.27 -15.13 4.54
N ILE A 25 -0.60 -15.12 3.52
CA ILE A 25 -0.84 -13.96 2.66
C ILE A 25 -2.28 -13.45 2.81
N ILE A 26 -2.40 -12.13 2.86
CA ILE A 26 -3.67 -11.43 2.69
C ILE A 26 -3.56 -10.56 1.44
N THR A 27 -4.53 -10.65 0.54
CA THR A 27 -4.65 -9.70 -0.56
C THR A 27 -5.72 -8.67 -0.24
N ARG A 28 -5.54 -7.46 -0.76
CA ARG A 28 -6.46 -6.36 -0.56
C ARG A 28 -6.60 -5.49 -1.80
N SER A 29 -7.85 -5.14 -2.12
CA SER A 29 -8.19 -4.11 -3.10
C SER A 29 -9.44 -3.35 -2.65
N VAL A 30 -9.75 -2.27 -3.35
CA VAL A 30 -10.91 -1.41 -3.07
C VAL A 30 -11.72 -1.26 -4.35
N LYS A 31 -13.03 -1.47 -4.26
CA LYS A 31 -13.96 -1.17 -5.33
C LYS A 31 -14.81 0.03 -4.93
N VAL A 32 -14.77 1.08 -5.74
CA VAL A 32 -15.63 2.27 -5.58
C VAL A 32 -16.76 2.17 -6.57
N VAL A 33 -18.00 2.32 -6.13
CA VAL A 33 -19.20 2.25 -6.98
C VAL A 33 -19.97 3.56 -6.86
N ASN A 34 -20.22 4.18 -8.00
CA ASN A 34 -21.06 5.38 -8.05
C ASN A 34 -22.55 5.00 -8.07
N ARG A 35 -23.22 5.10 -6.92
CA ARG A 35 -24.68 4.95 -6.78
C ARG A 35 -25.39 6.30 -6.73
N THR A 36 -24.68 7.38 -7.01
CA THR A 36 -25.25 8.72 -7.03
C THR A 36 -26.03 8.95 -8.34
N MET A 37 -26.76 10.06 -8.42
CA MET A 37 -27.48 10.45 -9.63
C MET A 37 -26.63 11.23 -10.64
N GLY A 38 -25.37 11.52 -10.31
CA GLY A 38 -24.45 12.31 -11.13
C GLY A 38 -23.07 11.67 -11.27
N LYS A 39 -22.22 12.32 -12.04
CA LYS A 39 -20.81 11.93 -12.20
C LYS A 39 -20.04 12.12 -10.91
N VAL A 40 -19.14 11.19 -10.62
CA VAL A 40 -18.16 11.28 -9.54
C VAL A 40 -16.77 11.20 -10.15
N VAL A 41 -15.86 12.05 -9.71
CA VAL A 41 -14.46 12.01 -10.13
C VAL A 41 -13.60 11.58 -8.96
N LEU A 42 -12.90 10.46 -9.12
CA LEU A 42 -11.90 9.98 -8.16
C LEU A 42 -10.58 10.68 -8.45
N LEU A 43 -10.05 11.41 -7.45
CA LEU A 43 -8.77 12.10 -7.53
C LEU A 43 -7.64 11.37 -6.80
N LYS A 44 -7.98 10.37 -6.01
CA LYS A 44 -7.04 9.46 -5.32
C LYS A 44 -7.68 8.09 -5.20
N ALA A 45 -6.92 7.04 -5.50
CA ALA A 45 -7.36 5.65 -5.41
C ALA A 45 -6.31 4.82 -4.67
N ALA A 46 -6.38 4.84 -3.33
CA ALA A 46 -5.54 3.98 -2.50
C ALA A 46 -6.14 2.57 -2.42
N SER A 47 -5.30 1.56 -2.65
CA SER A 47 -5.68 0.15 -2.53
C SER A 47 -5.64 -0.33 -1.10
N MET A 48 -4.78 0.29 -0.27
CA MET A 48 -4.55 -0.12 1.11
C MET A 48 -4.23 1.08 2.00
N CYS A 49 -4.70 0.99 3.23
CA CYS A 49 -4.24 1.77 4.37
C CYS A 49 -4.06 0.78 5.53
N LEU A 50 -2.89 0.75 6.14
CA LEU A 50 -2.55 -0.12 7.26
C LEU A 50 -1.99 0.74 8.40
N ASP A 51 -2.52 0.56 9.60
CA ASP A 51 -2.18 1.35 10.78
C ASP A 51 -1.58 0.46 11.87
N TRP A 52 -0.51 0.94 12.51
CA TRP A 52 0.06 0.43 13.74
C TRP A 52 -0.14 1.47 14.83
N LEU A 53 -0.80 1.08 15.92
CA LEU A 53 -1.24 1.99 16.97
C LEU A 53 -0.10 2.52 17.85
N SER A 54 1.03 1.81 17.88
CA SER A 54 2.23 2.21 18.63
C SER A 54 3.42 1.40 18.14
N GLY A 55 4.62 1.91 18.36
CA GLY A 55 5.87 1.23 18.05
C GLY A 55 6.85 2.13 17.30
N ASP A 56 8.12 1.77 17.39
CA ASP A 56 9.17 2.36 16.56
C ASP A 56 9.49 1.40 15.43
N TYR A 57 9.08 1.81 14.23
CA TYR A 57 9.26 1.03 13.02
C TYR A 57 10.32 1.63 12.11
N GLU A 58 10.90 0.75 11.32
CA GLU A 58 11.71 1.09 10.16
C GLU A 58 11.00 0.55 8.91
N TRP A 59 11.24 1.19 7.79
CA TRP A 59 10.80 0.61 6.53
C TRP A 59 11.97 0.34 5.61
N LEU A 60 11.89 -0.78 4.90
CA LEU A 60 12.82 -1.20 3.87
C LEU A 60 12.18 -0.97 2.53
N THR A 61 12.91 -0.30 1.66
CA THR A 61 12.52 -0.05 0.27
C THR A 61 13.66 -0.38 -0.67
N PHE A 62 13.35 -0.56 -1.93
CA PHE A 62 14.35 -0.86 -2.95
C PHE A 62 14.38 0.26 -3.97
N TYR A 63 15.56 0.79 -4.21
CA TYR A 63 15.81 1.78 -5.25
C TYR A 63 16.93 1.31 -6.16
N GLY A 64 17.12 1.97 -7.30
CA GLY A 64 18.21 1.61 -8.17
C GLY A 64 18.31 2.43 -9.44
N LYS A 65 19.32 2.04 -10.21
CA LYS A 65 19.62 2.54 -11.54
C LYS A 65 20.17 1.40 -12.37
N HIS A 66 20.39 1.64 -13.67
CA HIS A 66 21.03 0.65 -14.56
C HIS A 66 22.32 0.10 -13.95
N ALA A 67 22.46 -1.21 -13.92
CA ALA A 67 23.53 -2.00 -13.31
C ALA A 67 23.70 -1.84 -11.77
N MET A 68 22.72 -1.24 -11.10
CA MET A 68 22.63 -1.14 -9.64
C MET A 68 21.16 -1.19 -9.20
N GLU A 69 20.41 -2.16 -9.70
CA GLU A 69 19.01 -2.37 -9.39
C GLU A 69 18.84 -2.98 -8.00
N ARG A 70 17.71 -2.69 -7.37
CA ARG A 70 17.30 -3.26 -6.07
C ARG A 70 18.28 -3.02 -4.92
N THR A 71 18.87 -1.84 -4.87
CA THR A 71 19.63 -1.46 -3.69
C THR A 71 18.70 -1.29 -2.51
N LEU A 72 18.97 -2.02 -1.43
CA LEU A 72 18.17 -1.96 -0.21
C LEU A 72 18.43 -0.63 0.52
N GLN A 73 17.36 0.04 0.89
CA GLN A 73 17.37 1.17 1.80
C GLN A 73 16.54 0.82 3.02
N ARG A 74 17.10 1.00 4.21
CA ARG A 74 16.43 0.82 5.50
C ARG A 74 16.47 2.14 6.26
N THR A 75 15.30 2.67 6.60
CA THR A 75 15.15 3.99 7.23
C THR A 75 14.17 3.94 8.40
N PRO A 76 14.46 4.59 9.53
CA PRO A 76 13.48 4.78 10.59
C PRO A 76 12.26 5.56 10.06
N ILE A 77 11.07 5.15 10.48
CA ILE A 77 9.85 5.93 10.24
C ILE A 77 9.78 7.02 11.30
N ALA A 78 10.04 8.25 10.88
CA ALA A 78 10.03 9.44 11.73
C ALA A 78 8.70 10.19 11.60
N HIS A 79 8.44 11.14 12.51
CA HIS A 79 7.28 12.03 12.42
C HIS A 79 7.23 12.74 11.07
N GLY A 80 6.04 12.81 10.50
CA GLY A 80 5.79 13.33 9.17
C GLY A 80 5.66 12.22 8.13
N ILE A 81 5.78 12.58 6.86
CA ILE A 81 5.54 11.68 5.73
C ILE A 81 6.86 11.36 5.03
N SER A 82 7.06 10.08 4.75
CA SER A 82 8.11 9.56 3.87
C SER A 82 7.47 8.74 2.76
N ALA A 83 7.90 8.93 1.52
CA ALA A 83 7.26 8.29 0.38
C ALA A 83 8.27 7.74 -0.64
N ILE A 84 7.87 6.68 -1.33
CA ILE A 84 8.46 6.20 -2.58
C ILE A 84 7.38 6.10 -3.65
N GLY A 85 7.74 6.30 -4.90
CA GLY A 85 6.77 6.21 -5.98
C GLY A 85 7.37 6.42 -7.35
N SER A 86 6.50 6.40 -8.35
CA SER A 86 6.86 6.70 -9.73
C SER A 86 5.76 7.51 -10.41
N VAL A 87 6.14 8.56 -11.12
CA VAL A 87 5.30 9.39 -12.00
C VAL A 87 5.83 9.35 -13.43
N ARG A 88 6.31 8.19 -13.89
CA ARG A 88 7.00 8.00 -15.16
C ARG A 88 6.23 7.15 -16.16
N GLY A 89 4.93 7.01 -15.96
CA GLY A 89 4.06 6.14 -16.75
C GLY A 89 4.18 4.66 -16.38
N ALA A 90 5.16 4.28 -15.56
CA ALA A 90 5.36 2.91 -15.09
C ALA A 90 6.10 2.87 -13.75
N SER A 91 5.89 1.80 -12.99
CA SER A 91 6.82 1.43 -11.92
C SER A 91 8.17 1.10 -12.57
N SER A 92 9.25 1.65 -12.04
CA SER A 92 10.56 1.55 -12.66
C SER A 92 11.59 0.96 -11.69
N HIS A 93 12.83 0.77 -12.20
CA HIS A 93 13.96 0.37 -11.36
C HIS A 93 14.38 1.45 -10.35
N HIS A 94 13.87 2.69 -10.46
CA HIS A 94 14.13 3.75 -9.48
C HIS A 94 13.59 3.40 -8.11
N TYR A 95 12.33 2.95 -8.04
CA TYR A 95 11.70 2.40 -6.84
C TYR A 95 10.83 1.23 -7.24
N ASN A 96 10.95 0.13 -6.50
CA ASN A 96 10.07 -1.00 -6.66
C ASN A 96 8.76 -0.77 -5.90
N PRO A 97 7.61 -1.23 -6.41
CA PRO A 97 6.33 -1.14 -5.71
C PRO A 97 6.23 -2.19 -4.59
N PHE A 98 7.24 -2.19 -3.72
CA PHE A 98 7.40 -3.12 -2.62
C PHE A 98 8.08 -2.43 -1.43
N ALA A 99 7.57 -2.71 -0.24
CA ALA A 99 8.16 -2.23 1.00
C ALA A 99 7.99 -3.26 2.13
N VAL A 100 8.87 -3.20 3.13
CA VAL A 100 8.71 -3.94 4.37
C VAL A 100 8.71 -2.95 5.53
N VAL A 101 7.69 -3.00 6.38
CA VAL A 101 7.68 -2.31 7.68
C VAL A 101 8.13 -3.31 8.74
N CYS A 102 9.06 -2.95 9.60
CA CYS A 102 9.60 -3.87 10.60
C CYS A 102 9.98 -3.16 11.90
N GLU A 103 10.07 -3.93 12.97
CA GLU A 103 10.69 -3.47 14.21
C GLU A 103 12.19 -3.22 14.03
N LYS A 104 12.75 -2.31 14.82
CA LYS A 104 14.13 -1.82 14.70
C LYS A 104 15.20 -2.93 14.66
N ASP A 105 15.06 -3.98 15.46
CA ASP A 105 16.06 -5.03 15.57
C ASP A 105 15.79 -6.26 14.67
N THR A 106 14.83 -6.14 13.76
CA THR A 106 14.48 -7.20 12.82
C THR A 106 15.63 -7.47 11.84
N ASN A 107 15.93 -8.75 11.65
CA ASN A 107 16.93 -9.24 10.70
C ASN A 107 16.44 -10.51 9.97
N GLU A 108 17.34 -11.21 9.29
CA GLU A 108 16.98 -12.39 8.50
C GLU A 108 16.34 -13.54 9.30
N THR A 109 16.65 -13.66 10.60
CA THR A 109 16.28 -14.83 11.41
C THR A 109 15.39 -14.50 12.60
N LYS A 110 15.08 -13.23 12.84
CA LYS A 110 14.24 -12.81 13.96
C LYS A 110 13.61 -11.43 13.75
N GLY A 111 12.52 -11.18 14.47
CA GLY A 111 11.83 -9.90 14.54
C GLY A 111 10.57 -9.88 13.72
N LEU A 112 9.67 -8.96 14.08
CA LEU A 112 8.39 -8.78 13.44
C LEU A 112 8.54 -7.87 12.21
N CYS A 113 8.02 -8.34 11.08
CA CYS A 113 8.04 -7.61 9.83
C CYS A 113 6.79 -7.87 8.98
N TYR A 114 6.42 -6.87 8.19
CA TYR A 114 5.24 -6.84 7.34
C TYR A 114 5.65 -6.48 5.91
N GLY A 115 5.52 -7.41 5.00
CA GLY A 115 5.76 -7.20 3.58
C GLY A 115 4.52 -6.66 2.88
N VAL A 116 4.72 -5.67 2.01
CA VAL A 116 3.68 -5.04 1.21
C VAL A 116 4.13 -4.98 -0.23
N SER A 117 3.44 -5.71 -1.11
CA SER A 117 3.70 -5.71 -2.55
C SER A 117 2.49 -5.17 -3.30
N PHE A 118 2.68 -4.11 -4.07
CA PHE A 118 1.63 -3.53 -4.90
C PHE A 118 1.67 -4.14 -6.30
N VAL A 119 0.62 -4.86 -6.66
CA VAL A 119 0.53 -5.58 -7.94
C VAL A 119 0.08 -4.63 -9.04
N TYR A 120 0.98 -3.73 -9.41
CA TYR A 120 0.72 -2.71 -10.43
C TYR A 120 2.01 -2.28 -11.12
N SER A 121 1.97 -2.19 -12.43
CA SER A 121 3.11 -1.79 -13.25
C SER A 121 3.09 -0.32 -13.67
N GLY A 122 2.04 0.41 -13.33
CA GLY A 122 1.89 1.84 -13.61
C GLY A 122 2.49 2.74 -12.55
N GLU A 123 2.02 3.99 -12.53
CA GLU A 123 2.43 4.99 -11.55
C GLU A 123 1.88 4.66 -10.17
N PHE A 124 2.74 4.61 -9.18
CA PHE A 124 2.37 4.21 -7.83
C PHE A 124 2.91 5.15 -6.76
N LEU A 125 2.26 5.16 -5.62
CA LEU A 125 2.71 5.81 -4.40
C LEU A 125 2.59 4.85 -3.23
N MET A 126 3.68 4.71 -2.47
CA MET A 126 3.69 4.15 -1.12
C MET A 126 4.20 5.22 -0.18
N GLU A 127 3.43 5.54 0.84
CA GLU A 127 3.78 6.55 1.83
C GLU A 127 3.61 6.02 3.25
N THR A 128 4.60 6.29 4.10
CA THR A 128 4.52 6.06 5.54
C THR A 128 4.37 7.39 6.25
N GLU A 129 3.52 7.43 7.25
CA GLU A 129 3.34 8.58 8.13
C GLU A 129 3.47 8.13 9.59
N LYS A 130 4.22 8.88 10.39
CA LYS A 130 4.15 8.80 11.84
C LYS A 130 3.52 10.09 12.35
N ASP A 131 2.39 9.97 13.02
CA ASP A 131 1.62 11.10 13.51
C ASP A 131 2.11 11.61 14.87
N GLN A 132 1.45 12.66 15.40
CA GLN A 132 1.81 13.31 16.66
C GLN A 132 1.54 12.46 17.91
N ILE A 133 0.85 11.33 17.78
CA ILE A 133 0.58 10.38 18.88
C ILE A 133 1.30 9.04 18.68
N ASP A 134 2.34 9.04 17.84
CA ASP A 134 3.19 7.88 17.53
C ASP A 134 2.49 6.72 16.80
N GLN A 135 1.36 6.97 16.15
CA GLN A 135 0.76 5.99 15.25
C GLN A 135 1.51 6.00 13.92
N THR A 136 1.79 4.82 13.41
CA THR A 136 2.41 4.65 12.10
C THR A 136 1.35 4.19 11.11
N ARG A 137 1.29 4.83 9.94
CA ARG A 137 0.41 4.49 8.83
C ARG A 137 1.21 4.20 7.58
N LEU A 138 0.82 3.19 6.82
CA LEU A 138 1.29 2.94 5.46
C LEU A 138 0.09 2.99 4.52
N ILE A 139 0.18 3.84 3.49
CA ILE A 139 -0.78 3.91 2.40
C ILE A 139 -0.11 3.47 1.11
N CYS A 140 -0.83 2.70 0.30
CA CYS A 140 -0.35 2.24 -1.00
C CYS A 140 -1.46 2.32 -2.04
N GLY A 141 -1.14 2.79 -3.25
CA GLY A 141 -2.08 2.85 -4.36
C GLY A 141 -1.51 3.47 -5.62
N ILE A 142 -2.40 3.78 -6.56
CA ILE A 142 -2.07 4.53 -7.76
C ILE A 142 -1.60 5.94 -7.35
N HIS A 143 -0.55 6.44 -8.01
CA HIS A 143 -0.05 7.78 -7.75
C HIS A 143 -1.15 8.81 -8.05
N PRO A 144 -1.43 9.76 -7.12
CA PRO A 144 -2.53 10.71 -7.30
C PRO A 144 -2.22 11.83 -8.31
N ASP A 145 -0.94 12.08 -8.63
CA ASP A 145 -0.57 13.08 -9.63
C ASP A 145 -1.12 12.66 -10.99
N ASP A 146 -1.80 13.58 -11.64
CA ASP A 146 -2.49 13.36 -12.93
C ASP A 146 -3.55 12.25 -12.93
N PHE A 147 -3.90 11.68 -11.76
CA PHE A 147 -4.98 10.70 -11.64
C PHE A 147 -6.32 11.41 -11.50
N ALA A 148 -7.19 11.23 -12.49
CA ALA A 148 -8.57 11.64 -12.43
C ALA A 148 -9.43 10.60 -13.17
N TRP A 149 -10.24 9.85 -12.43
CA TRP A 149 -11.11 8.82 -13.02
C TRP A 149 -12.57 9.17 -12.82
N THR A 150 -13.27 9.40 -13.93
CA THR A 150 -14.72 9.73 -13.91
C THR A 150 -15.54 8.45 -13.88
N LEU A 151 -16.49 8.40 -12.95
CA LEU A 151 -17.50 7.35 -12.85
C LEU A 151 -18.87 7.94 -13.17
N GLU A 152 -19.53 7.45 -14.20
CA GLU A 152 -20.94 7.72 -14.46
C GLU A 152 -21.82 7.01 -13.43
N PRO A 153 -23.11 7.39 -13.26
CA PRO A 153 -24.03 6.66 -12.39
C PRO A 153 -24.09 5.17 -12.72
N GLY A 154 -23.84 4.32 -11.72
CA GLY A 154 -23.80 2.86 -11.84
C GLY A 154 -22.44 2.27 -12.18
N GLU A 155 -21.47 3.08 -12.58
CA GLU A 155 -20.12 2.60 -12.86
C GLU A 155 -19.31 2.34 -11.59
N SER A 156 -18.24 1.58 -11.74
CA SER A 156 -17.32 1.25 -10.65
C SER A 156 -15.86 1.32 -11.12
N PHE A 157 -14.97 1.54 -10.14
CA PHE A 157 -13.54 1.48 -10.30
C PHE A 157 -12.97 0.48 -9.29
N ASP A 158 -12.19 -0.48 -9.76
CA ASP A 158 -11.45 -1.41 -8.92
C ASP A 158 -9.98 -0.98 -8.86
N THR A 159 -9.45 -0.80 -7.65
CA THR A 159 -8.02 -0.49 -7.48
C THR A 159 -7.18 -1.75 -7.74
N PRO A 160 -5.91 -1.58 -8.17
CA PRO A 160 -4.97 -2.71 -8.20
C PRO A 160 -4.83 -3.37 -6.83
N GLU A 161 -4.48 -4.64 -6.83
CA GLU A 161 -4.37 -5.45 -5.62
C GLU A 161 -3.06 -5.18 -4.86
N VAL A 162 -3.11 -5.26 -3.54
CA VAL A 162 -1.95 -5.29 -2.66
C VAL A 162 -1.86 -6.65 -2.01
N ILE A 163 -0.67 -7.23 -2.02
CA ILE A 163 -0.34 -8.46 -1.31
C ILE A 163 0.35 -8.09 0.00
N LEU A 164 -0.18 -8.60 1.10
CA LEU A 164 0.33 -8.42 2.46
C LEU A 164 0.81 -9.76 2.99
N SER A 165 1.96 -9.77 3.62
CA SER A 165 2.49 -10.91 4.36
C SER A 165 3.10 -10.44 5.67
N CYS A 166 3.17 -11.30 6.68
CA CYS A 166 3.86 -10.96 7.92
C CYS A 166 4.67 -12.15 8.44
N SER A 167 5.71 -11.82 9.21
CA SER A 167 6.54 -12.81 9.87
C SER A 167 7.04 -12.28 11.21
N SER A 168 7.04 -13.13 12.23
CA SER A 168 7.74 -12.89 13.51
C SER A 168 9.14 -13.51 13.54
N GLU A 169 9.52 -14.22 12.48
CA GLU A 169 10.79 -14.93 12.35
C GLU A 169 11.78 -14.21 11.42
N GLY A 170 11.56 -12.92 11.17
CA GLY A 170 12.43 -12.08 10.36
C GLY A 170 12.21 -12.16 8.85
N PHE A 171 13.13 -11.53 8.10
CA PHE A 171 13.00 -11.36 6.66
C PHE A 171 13.14 -12.66 5.88
N GLY A 172 13.95 -13.60 6.37
CA GLY A 172 14.11 -14.91 5.74
C GLY A 172 12.77 -15.63 5.58
N LYS A 173 12.00 -15.75 6.66
CA LYS A 173 10.65 -16.34 6.61
C LYS A 173 9.68 -15.52 5.76
N LEU A 174 9.70 -14.19 5.90
CA LEU A 174 8.85 -13.30 5.10
C LEU A 174 9.05 -13.48 3.59
N SER A 175 10.29 -13.73 3.16
CA SER A 175 10.64 -13.92 1.74
C SER A 175 10.20 -15.26 1.16
N HIS A 176 9.79 -16.20 1.99
CA HIS A 176 9.28 -17.53 1.60
C HIS A 176 7.75 -17.63 1.61
N ASN A 177 7.09 -16.62 2.16
CA ASN A 177 5.64 -16.48 2.11
C ASN A 177 5.22 -15.84 0.76
#